data_c3fea55177f699d0e09d2fe28426ee08
#
_entry.id   c3fea55177f699d0e09d2fe28426ee08
#
_cell.length_a   1.000
_cell.length_b   1.000
_cell.length_c   1.000
_cell.angle_alpha   90.00
_cell.angle_beta   90.00
_cell.angle_gamma   90.00
#
_symmetry.space_group_name_H-M   'P 1'
#
loop_
_entity.id
_entity.type
_entity.pdbx_description
1 polymer ?
#
loop_
_entity_poly.entity_id
_entity_poly.type
_entity_poly.pdbx_seq_one_letter_code
_entity_poly.pdbx_strand_id
1 'polypeptide(L)'
;MRQFRLLGTICLLFVVAAAFVPAALAGTVHTYYVAADEIDWNYTPLGIDGMMGMPFMDYAKLYTERGPHRIGSTYRKAIYREYTDETFTTLKPRPAEWEHTGMLGPVLRAEVGDTIKVVFKNNGTHPFTMHPHGVFYAKDSEGAGYADGTSTPDKNGVPPGKTHIYTWEVPERAGPGPNDPSSIVWLYHSHADEPKDVESGLAGVMLISRKGTAGPTGRPKDVDREFVTLFMIVDENNSWFLQHNIDTYTSDPKGTNKLEADPSDGKGNFNIFGSGFSGVNFRSSINGYMFANGPVMTMKKGERVRWYVVTIGEGQIHTPHWHGNVVLQSGKRTDVIFIGSAQMETVDMVPDDPGTWMYHCHFDEHMNAGMMALYKVEP
;
A
#
# COMPACT_ATOMS: atom_id res chain seq x y z
N MET A 1 -27.14 40.14 87.10
CA MET A 1 -26.37 40.30 85.85
C MET A 1 -26.43 39.00 85.08
N ARG A 2 -27.27 38.90 84.03
CA ARG A 2 -27.44 37.73 83.21
C ARG A 2 -26.73 38.01 81.86
N GLN A 3 -25.70 37.21 81.51
CA GLN A 3 -25.02 37.29 80.24
C GLN A 3 -25.80 36.45 79.19
N PHE A 4 -26.21 37.09 78.10
CA PHE A 4 -26.71 36.42 76.91
C PHE A 4 -25.55 36.04 76.05
N ARG A 5 -25.41 34.74 75.74
CA ARG A 5 -24.50 34.23 74.67
C ARG A 5 -25.29 34.11 73.36
N LEU A 6 -24.87 34.89 72.38
CA LEU A 6 -25.34 34.73 70.98
C LEU A 6 -24.56 33.61 70.37
N LEU A 7 -25.27 32.53 69.94
CA LEU A 7 -24.71 31.51 69.03
C LEU A 7 -24.97 31.98 67.59
N GLY A 8 -23.88 32.31 66.88
CA GLY A 8 -23.96 32.56 65.45
C GLY A 8 -23.81 31.24 64.67
N THR A 9 -24.84 30.87 63.93
CA THR A 9 -24.83 29.71 63.02
C THR A 9 -24.21 30.15 61.68
N ILE A 10 -23.01 29.63 61.35
CA ILE A 10 -22.37 29.83 60.04
C ILE A 10 -22.92 28.76 59.13
N CYS A 11 -23.75 29.14 58.13
CA CYS A 11 -24.12 28.29 57.00
C CYS A 11 -23.01 28.29 55.93
N LEU A 12 -22.27 27.20 55.81
CA LEU A 12 -21.34 26.99 54.70
C LEU A 12 -22.16 26.55 53.47
N LEU A 13 -22.27 27.43 52.48
CA LEU A 13 -22.77 27.08 51.17
C LEU A 13 -21.66 26.37 50.40
N PHE A 14 -21.78 25.06 50.21
CA PHE A 14 -20.97 24.31 49.24
C PHE A 14 -21.51 24.58 47.83
N VAL A 15 -20.78 25.39 47.05
CA VAL A 15 -21.00 25.50 45.61
C VAL A 15 -20.33 24.30 44.96
N VAL A 16 -21.10 23.30 44.58
CA VAL A 16 -20.61 22.20 43.74
C VAL A 16 -20.50 22.73 42.29
N ALA A 17 -19.29 23.09 41.88
CA ALA A 17 -18.97 23.35 40.49
C ALA A 17 -19.05 22.03 39.74
N ALA A 18 -20.12 21.79 39.01
CA ALA A 18 -20.20 20.70 38.02
C ALA A 18 -19.20 21.01 36.92
N ALA A 19 -18.07 20.31 36.92
CA ALA A 19 -17.16 20.34 35.79
C ALA A 19 -17.88 19.71 34.60
N PHE A 20 -18.23 20.54 33.63
CA PHE A 20 -18.65 20.07 32.29
C PHE A 20 -17.43 19.40 31.64
N VAL A 21 -17.32 18.08 31.74
CA VAL A 21 -16.42 17.31 30.87
C VAL A 21 -17.14 17.24 29.53
N PRO A 22 -16.63 17.90 28.49
CA PRO A 22 -17.23 17.75 27.17
C PRO A 22 -17.19 16.26 26.81
N ALA A 23 -18.35 15.69 26.49
CA ALA A 23 -18.42 14.35 25.93
C ALA A 23 -17.46 14.33 24.73
N ALA A 24 -16.42 13.52 24.78
CA ALA A 24 -15.57 13.29 23.63
C ALA A 24 -16.52 12.85 22.50
N LEU A 25 -16.61 13.63 21.42
CA LEU A 25 -17.36 13.24 20.24
C LEU A 25 -16.82 11.88 19.82
N ALA A 26 -17.68 10.88 19.81
CA ALA A 26 -17.34 9.57 19.30
C ALA A 26 -16.80 9.74 17.87
N GLY A 27 -15.68 9.05 17.57
CA GLY A 27 -15.08 9.11 16.24
C GLY A 27 -16.03 8.60 15.17
N THR A 28 -15.76 8.93 13.93
CA THR A 28 -16.50 8.46 12.76
C THR A 28 -16.16 6.99 12.47
N VAL A 29 -17.15 6.20 12.09
CA VAL A 29 -16.93 4.85 11.57
C VAL A 29 -16.89 4.90 10.05
N HIS A 30 -15.75 4.60 9.46
CA HIS A 30 -15.55 4.49 8.03
C HIS A 30 -15.71 3.03 7.61
N THR A 31 -16.76 2.73 6.83
CA THR A 31 -17.02 1.35 6.37
C THR A 31 -16.57 1.18 4.93
N TYR A 32 -15.77 0.12 4.69
CA TYR A 32 -15.27 -0.29 3.40
C TYR A 32 -15.71 -1.72 3.08
N TYR A 33 -16.14 -1.96 1.86
CA TYR A 33 -16.49 -3.28 1.34
C TYR A 33 -15.36 -3.72 0.41
N VAL A 34 -14.49 -4.60 0.88
CA VAL A 34 -13.26 -4.99 0.17
C VAL A 34 -13.30 -6.48 -0.14
N ALA A 35 -13.05 -6.85 -1.38
CA ALA A 35 -12.86 -8.26 -1.71
C ALA A 35 -11.44 -8.54 -2.22
N ALA A 36 -10.95 -9.75 -1.95
CA ALA A 36 -9.80 -10.32 -2.66
C ALA A 36 -10.32 -10.96 -3.95
N ASP A 37 -10.00 -10.34 -5.10
CA ASP A 37 -10.41 -10.80 -6.41
C ASP A 37 -9.22 -11.31 -7.21
N GLU A 38 -9.38 -12.42 -7.93
CA GLU A 38 -8.39 -12.92 -8.87
C GLU A 38 -8.55 -12.26 -10.23
N ILE A 39 -7.48 -11.65 -10.72
CA ILE A 39 -7.45 -10.95 -12.00
C ILE A 39 -6.17 -11.29 -12.79
N ASP A 40 -6.19 -11.02 -14.08
CA ASP A 40 -4.97 -11.00 -14.88
C ASP A 40 -4.39 -9.58 -14.84
N TRP A 41 -3.20 -9.44 -14.24
CA TRP A 41 -2.48 -8.18 -14.12
C TRP A 41 -1.39 -8.10 -15.18
N ASN A 42 -1.36 -7.00 -15.93
CA ASN A 42 -0.28 -6.72 -16.88
C ASN A 42 0.68 -5.66 -16.31
N TYR A 43 1.91 -6.04 -16.06
CA TYR A 43 2.96 -5.15 -15.55
C TYR A 43 3.39 -4.07 -16.56
N THR A 44 3.12 -4.28 -17.84
CA THR A 44 3.52 -3.35 -18.92
C THR A 44 2.37 -3.14 -19.93
N PRO A 45 1.25 -2.51 -19.49
CA PRO A 45 0.04 -2.42 -20.31
C PRO A 45 0.20 -1.56 -21.58
N LEU A 46 1.19 -0.66 -21.66
CA LEU A 46 1.47 0.11 -22.87
C LEU A 46 2.13 -0.72 -23.98
N GLY A 47 2.74 -1.87 -23.62
CA GLY A 47 3.45 -2.74 -24.57
C GLY A 47 4.74 -2.16 -25.12
N ILE A 48 5.23 -1.08 -24.54
CA ILE A 48 6.49 -0.39 -24.90
C ILE A 48 7.23 0.02 -23.64
N ASP A 49 8.48 0.41 -23.79
CA ASP A 49 9.21 1.14 -22.76
C ASP A 49 8.60 2.54 -22.62
N GLY A 50 7.85 2.76 -21.55
CA GLY A 50 7.17 4.04 -21.29
C GLY A 50 8.12 5.18 -20.96
N MET A 51 9.35 4.87 -20.47
CA MET A 51 10.38 5.87 -20.22
C MET A 51 10.93 6.44 -21.53
N MET A 52 11.19 5.57 -22.50
CA MET A 52 11.82 5.92 -23.76
C MET A 52 10.81 6.18 -24.88
N GLY A 53 9.54 5.77 -24.71
CA GLY A 53 8.50 5.87 -25.73
C GLY A 53 8.77 4.98 -26.96
N MET A 54 9.50 3.88 -26.80
CA MET A 54 9.95 3.01 -27.89
C MET A 54 9.75 1.53 -27.53
N PRO A 55 9.84 0.60 -28.51
CA PRO A 55 9.79 -0.83 -28.23
C PRO A 55 10.83 -1.25 -27.18
N PHE A 56 10.48 -2.26 -26.37
CA PHE A 56 11.39 -2.79 -25.37
C PHE A 56 12.74 -3.21 -25.97
N MET A 57 13.82 -2.84 -25.29
CA MET A 57 15.16 -3.33 -25.61
C MET A 57 15.33 -4.80 -25.18
N ASP A 58 16.35 -5.47 -25.69
CA ASP A 58 16.52 -6.92 -25.53
C ASP A 58 16.47 -7.41 -24.07
N TYR A 59 17.08 -6.69 -23.14
CA TYR A 59 17.02 -7.06 -21.72
C TYR A 59 15.61 -6.94 -21.12
N ALA A 60 14.83 -5.91 -21.52
CA ALA A 60 13.46 -5.73 -21.07
C ALA A 60 12.51 -6.79 -21.64
N LYS A 61 12.82 -7.32 -22.85
CA LYS A 61 12.07 -8.42 -23.47
C LYS A 61 12.11 -9.70 -22.66
N LEU A 62 13.17 -9.93 -21.85
CA LEU A 62 13.24 -11.05 -20.93
C LEU A 62 12.04 -11.07 -19.96
N TYR A 63 11.57 -9.90 -19.54
CA TYR A 63 10.45 -9.74 -18.63
C TYR A 63 9.10 -9.59 -19.33
N THR A 64 9.08 -9.10 -20.57
CA THR A 64 7.84 -8.62 -21.20
C THR A 64 7.33 -9.53 -22.32
N GLU A 65 8.20 -10.27 -22.98
CA GLU A 65 7.84 -11.17 -24.08
C GLU A 65 7.55 -12.59 -23.60
N ARG A 66 6.47 -13.16 -24.10
CA ARG A 66 6.15 -14.58 -23.91
C ARG A 66 7.07 -15.47 -24.72
N GLY A 67 7.30 -16.68 -24.22
CA GLY A 67 8.12 -17.68 -24.92
C GLY A 67 7.84 -19.08 -24.44
N PRO A 68 8.59 -20.09 -24.95
CA PRO A 68 8.41 -21.47 -24.49
C PRO A 68 8.50 -21.63 -22.97
N HIS A 69 9.43 -20.90 -22.34
CA HIS A 69 9.69 -20.92 -20.91
C HIS A 69 9.61 -19.52 -20.29
N ARG A 70 8.86 -18.60 -20.87
CA ARG A 70 8.67 -17.23 -20.34
C ARG A 70 7.20 -16.86 -20.34
N ILE A 71 6.72 -16.41 -19.20
CA ILE A 71 5.32 -15.99 -19.00
C ILE A 71 5.04 -14.67 -19.71
N GLY A 72 6.03 -13.76 -19.76
CA GLY A 72 5.84 -12.40 -20.29
C GLY A 72 5.38 -11.42 -19.21
N SER A 73 4.58 -10.43 -19.58
CA SER A 73 4.20 -9.33 -18.69
C SER A 73 2.89 -9.53 -17.92
N THR A 74 2.10 -10.57 -18.24
CA THR A 74 0.77 -10.78 -17.66
C THR A 74 0.75 -11.98 -16.73
N TYR A 75 0.23 -11.77 -15.51
CA TYR A 75 0.16 -12.79 -14.46
C TYR A 75 -1.21 -12.78 -13.80
N ARG A 76 -1.71 -13.97 -13.44
CA ARG A 76 -2.83 -14.10 -12.51
C ARG A 76 -2.38 -13.63 -11.14
N LYS A 77 -3.17 -12.73 -10.53
CA LYS A 77 -2.94 -12.14 -9.21
C LYS A 77 -4.21 -12.20 -8.38
N ALA A 78 -4.08 -12.14 -7.06
CA ALA A 78 -5.17 -11.76 -6.18
C ALA A 78 -4.92 -10.33 -5.70
N ILE A 79 -5.89 -9.44 -5.87
CA ILE A 79 -5.78 -8.05 -5.39
C ILE A 79 -7.01 -7.64 -4.61
N TYR A 80 -6.84 -6.71 -3.68
CA TYR A 80 -7.96 -6.12 -2.99
C TYR A 80 -8.69 -5.11 -3.89
N ARG A 81 -10.03 -5.23 -3.97
CA ARG A 81 -10.88 -4.32 -4.74
C ARG A 81 -12.03 -3.84 -3.89
N GLU A 82 -12.40 -2.55 -4.00
CA GLU A 82 -13.51 -1.98 -3.25
C GLU A 82 -14.82 -2.13 -4.02
N TYR A 83 -15.89 -2.45 -3.29
CA TYR A 83 -17.24 -2.57 -3.78
C TYR A 83 -18.14 -1.49 -3.19
N THR A 84 -19.29 -1.24 -3.81
CA THR A 84 -20.22 -0.20 -3.37
C THR A 84 -20.94 -0.57 -2.08
N ASP A 85 -21.15 -1.87 -1.82
CA ASP A 85 -21.91 -2.37 -0.69
C ASP A 85 -21.60 -3.84 -0.36
N GLU A 86 -22.25 -4.37 0.66
CA GLU A 86 -22.08 -5.73 1.18
C GLU A 86 -22.56 -6.86 0.24
N THR A 87 -23.23 -6.54 -0.85
CA THR A 87 -23.61 -7.55 -1.85
C THR A 87 -22.44 -7.98 -2.72
N PHE A 88 -21.39 -7.15 -2.81
CA PHE A 88 -20.19 -7.38 -3.65
C PHE A 88 -20.54 -7.64 -5.12
N THR A 89 -21.59 -6.97 -5.63
CA THR A 89 -22.01 -7.10 -7.03
C THR A 89 -21.49 -6.00 -7.93
N THR A 90 -21.24 -4.81 -7.37
CA THR A 90 -20.81 -3.64 -8.13
C THR A 90 -19.48 -3.12 -7.58
N LEU A 91 -18.47 -3.14 -8.43
CA LEU A 91 -17.17 -2.53 -8.09
C LEU A 91 -17.34 -1.03 -7.93
N LYS A 92 -16.74 -0.49 -6.88
CA LYS A 92 -16.60 0.96 -6.71
C LYS A 92 -15.50 1.45 -7.64
N PRO A 93 -15.77 2.40 -8.56
CA PRO A 93 -14.75 2.95 -9.43
C PRO A 93 -13.63 3.57 -8.60
N ARG A 94 -12.37 3.26 -8.95
CA ARG A 94 -11.22 3.94 -8.34
C ARG A 94 -11.23 5.41 -8.78
N PRO A 95 -11.15 6.38 -7.84
CA PRO A 95 -11.05 7.78 -8.21
C PRO A 95 -9.82 8.04 -9.09
N ALA A 96 -9.93 8.96 -10.05
CA ALA A 96 -8.85 9.26 -10.99
C ALA A 96 -7.53 9.66 -10.30
N GLU A 97 -7.62 10.34 -9.15
CA GLU A 97 -6.46 10.69 -8.33
C GLU A 97 -5.68 9.47 -7.79
N TRP A 98 -6.32 8.28 -7.73
CA TRP A 98 -5.73 7.03 -7.25
C TRP A 98 -5.47 5.99 -8.35
N GLU A 99 -5.69 6.30 -9.62
CA GLU A 99 -5.40 5.35 -10.71
C GLU A 99 -3.94 4.91 -10.74
N HIS A 100 -3.03 5.80 -10.32
CA HIS A 100 -1.59 5.51 -10.24
C HIS A 100 -1.24 4.42 -9.22
N THR A 101 -2.12 4.10 -8.26
CA THR A 101 -1.85 3.06 -7.25
C THR A 101 -1.87 1.63 -7.82
N GLY A 102 -2.36 1.45 -9.05
CA GLY A 102 -2.21 0.21 -9.82
C GLY A 102 -2.68 -1.03 -9.09
N MET A 103 -1.75 -1.93 -8.77
CA MET A 103 -2.02 -3.22 -8.13
C MET A 103 -2.43 -3.09 -6.66
N LEU A 104 -2.11 -1.97 -5.99
CA LEU A 104 -2.50 -1.75 -4.60
C LEU A 104 -4.03 -1.79 -4.43
N GLY A 105 -4.46 -2.33 -3.30
CA GLY A 105 -5.84 -2.26 -2.84
C GLY A 105 -6.33 -0.82 -2.64
N PRO A 106 -7.61 -0.64 -2.27
CA PRO A 106 -8.18 0.69 -2.03
C PRO A 106 -7.41 1.43 -0.93
N VAL A 107 -7.31 2.76 -1.09
CA VAL A 107 -6.75 3.64 -0.06
C VAL A 107 -7.80 3.83 1.04
N LEU A 108 -7.56 3.26 2.22
CA LEU A 108 -8.43 3.43 3.37
C LEU A 108 -8.03 4.71 4.11
N ARG A 109 -8.98 5.47 4.65
CA ARG A 109 -8.72 6.75 5.31
C ARG A 109 -9.43 6.85 6.64
N ALA A 110 -8.77 7.48 7.62
CA ALA A 110 -9.37 7.84 8.90
C ALA A 110 -8.60 8.99 9.57
N GLU A 111 -9.19 9.62 10.56
CA GLU A 111 -8.50 10.50 11.49
C GLU A 111 -8.28 9.80 12.84
N VAL A 112 -7.34 10.30 13.61
CA VAL A 112 -7.18 9.88 15.00
C VAL A 112 -8.50 10.04 15.77
N GLY A 113 -8.93 8.96 16.40
CA GLY A 113 -10.20 8.83 17.12
C GLY A 113 -11.31 8.15 16.31
N ASP A 114 -11.11 7.89 15.03
CA ASP A 114 -12.07 7.17 14.17
C ASP A 114 -11.93 5.65 14.30
N THR A 115 -12.83 4.95 13.62
CA THR A 115 -12.81 3.49 13.45
C THR A 115 -12.89 3.15 11.97
N ILE A 116 -12.02 2.26 11.51
CA ILE A 116 -12.09 1.66 10.18
C ILE A 116 -12.78 0.31 10.32
N LYS A 117 -13.90 0.13 9.62
CA LYS A 117 -14.61 -1.14 9.52
C LYS A 117 -14.47 -1.68 8.11
N VAL A 118 -13.89 -2.87 7.96
CA VAL A 118 -13.78 -3.53 6.67
C VAL A 118 -14.68 -4.76 6.65
N VAL A 119 -15.67 -4.76 5.76
CA VAL A 119 -16.41 -5.96 5.41
C VAL A 119 -15.61 -6.63 4.29
N PHE A 120 -14.86 -7.67 4.65
CA PHE A 120 -13.99 -8.37 3.73
C PHE A 120 -14.65 -9.61 3.15
N LYS A 121 -14.55 -9.80 1.84
CA LYS A 121 -15.00 -11.00 1.14
C LYS A 121 -13.86 -11.65 0.39
N ASN A 122 -13.68 -12.94 0.56
CA ASN A 122 -12.72 -13.69 -0.23
C ASN A 122 -13.41 -14.27 -1.48
N ASN A 123 -13.18 -13.66 -2.64
CA ASN A 123 -13.63 -14.16 -3.93
C ASN A 123 -12.57 -15.04 -4.62
N GLY A 124 -11.39 -15.21 -4.00
CA GLY A 124 -10.29 -16.02 -4.53
C GLY A 124 -10.43 -17.51 -4.26
N THR A 125 -9.45 -18.27 -4.70
CA THR A 125 -9.39 -19.75 -4.59
C THR A 125 -8.58 -20.23 -3.39
N HIS A 126 -7.86 -19.35 -2.69
CA HIS A 126 -7.07 -19.63 -1.49
C HIS A 126 -7.63 -18.86 -0.29
N PRO A 127 -7.38 -19.32 0.95
CA PRO A 127 -7.72 -18.51 2.13
C PRO A 127 -6.89 -17.23 2.16
N PHE A 128 -7.55 -16.08 2.40
CA PHE A 128 -6.90 -14.77 2.49
C PHE A 128 -7.42 -14.01 3.71
N THR A 129 -6.66 -13.00 4.17
CA THR A 129 -7.05 -12.12 5.28
C THR A 129 -6.81 -10.66 4.95
N MET A 130 -7.08 -9.77 5.93
CA MET A 130 -6.56 -8.40 5.94
C MET A 130 -5.95 -8.12 7.31
N HIS A 131 -4.64 -7.98 7.36
CA HIS A 131 -3.85 -7.62 8.55
C HIS A 131 -3.42 -6.16 8.44
N PRO A 132 -3.79 -5.28 9.39
CA PRO A 132 -3.43 -3.86 9.37
C PRO A 132 -2.18 -3.59 10.19
N HIS A 133 -1.37 -2.63 9.74
CA HIS A 133 -0.29 -2.06 10.54
C HIS A 133 -0.77 -0.82 11.32
N GLY A 134 -0.13 -0.50 12.44
CA GLY A 134 -0.24 0.76 13.16
C GLY A 134 -1.51 1.00 13.98
N VAL A 135 -2.65 0.55 13.53
CA VAL A 135 -3.96 0.72 14.19
C VAL A 135 -4.15 -0.26 15.37
N PHE A 136 -5.24 -0.11 16.12
CA PHE A 136 -5.56 -0.97 17.25
C PHE A 136 -6.71 -1.93 16.88
N TYR A 137 -6.60 -3.18 17.28
CA TYR A 137 -7.59 -4.22 16.96
C TYR A 137 -7.66 -5.30 18.04
N ALA A 138 -8.82 -5.94 18.17
CA ALA A 138 -8.97 -7.18 18.91
C ALA A 138 -8.47 -8.38 18.08
N LYS A 139 -8.26 -9.52 18.71
CA LYS A 139 -7.69 -10.72 18.05
C LYS A 139 -8.51 -11.22 16.86
N ASP A 140 -9.82 -11.05 16.88
CA ASP A 140 -10.72 -11.39 15.77
C ASP A 140 -10.60 -10.45 14.55
N SER A 141 -9.91 -9.34 14.72
CA SER A 141 -9.69 -8.32 13.70
C SER A 141 -8.21 -8.13 13.36
N GLU A 142 -7.34 -9.07 13.77
CA GLU A 142 -5.91 -9.08 13.48
C GLU A 142 -5.60 -9.57 12.07
N GLY A 143 -6.34 -10.55 11.56
CA GLY A 143 -6.09 -11.15 10.26
C GLY A 143 -4.82 -12.01 10.18
N ALA A 144 -4.23 -12.40 11.32
CA ALA A 144 -3.04 -13.25 11.41
C ALA A 144 -3.30 -14.42 12.35
N GLY A 145 -2.94 -15.63 11.95
CA GLY A 145 -3.15 -16.85 12.73
C GLY A 145 -1.84 -17.44 13.25
N TYR A 146 -1.76 -17.63 14.58
CA TYR A 146 -0.64 -18.30 15.24
C TYR A 146 -1.08 -18.98 16.54
N ALA A 147 -0.18 -19.73 17.18
CA ALA A 147 -0.50 -20.55 18.37
C ALA A 147 -0.46 -19.72 19.66
N ASP A 148 -1.40 -18.77 19.81
CA ASP A 148 -1.55 -17.89 20.97
C ASP A 148 -2.68 -18.32 21.92
N GLY A 149 -3.33 -19.46 21.65
CA GLY A 149 -4.47 -19.97 22.42
C GLY A 149 -5.80 -19.29 22.10
N THR A 150 -5.86 -18.34 21.17
CA THR A 150 -7.11 -17.75 20.72
C THR A 150 -7.75 -18.58 19.61
N SER A 151 -9.07 -18.46 19.48
CA SER A 151 -9.85 -19.10 18.42
C SER A 151 -10.60 -18.02 17.65
N THR A 152 -9.96 -17.47 16.63
CA THR A 152 -10.56 -16.47 15.75
C THR A 152 -11.06 -17.12 14.48
N PRO A 153 -12.19 -16.64 13.89
CA PRO A 153 -12.75 -17.23 12.67
C PRO A 153 -11.81 -17.24 11.48
N ASP A 154 -10.90 -16.28 11.42
CA ASP A 154 -9.98 -16.04 10.32
C ASP A 154 -8.53 -16.50 10.58
N LYS A 155 -8.23 -17.15 11.69
CA LYS A 155 -6.85 -17.52 12.06
C LYS A 155 -6.12 -18.38 11.01
N ASN A 156 -6.87 -19.08 10.17
CA ASN A 156 -6.33 -19.87 9.05
C ASN A 156 -6.66 -19.21 7.69
N GLY A 157 -7.01 -17.93 7.71
CA GLY A 157 -7.53 -17.21 6.57
C GLY A 157 -9.04 -17.35 6.38
N VAL A 158 -9.66 -16.33 5.81
CA VAL A 158 -11.08 -16.36 5.39
C VAL A 158 -11.20 -17.29 4.20
N PRO A 159 -11.97 -18.38 4.27
CA PRO A 159 -12.06 -19.34 3.18
C PRO A 159 -12.68 -18.74 1.90
N PRO A 160 -12.42 -19.32 0.72
CA PRO A 160 -13.07 -18.95 -0.53
C PRO A 160 -14.59 -18.80 -0.42
N GLY A 161 -15.12 -17.70 -0.93
CA GLY A 161 -16.55 -17.36 -0.92
C GLY A 161 -17.09 -16.87 0.43
N LYS A 162 -16.27 -16.80 1.48
CA LYS A 162 -16.70 -16.35 2.82
C LYS A 162 -16.37 -14.88 3.04
N THR A 163 -17.04 -14.33 4.06
CA THR A 163 -16.92 -12.94 4.49
C THR A 163 -16.47 -12.89 5.95
N HIS A 164 -15.63 -11.92 6.28
CA HIS A 164 -15.22 -11.56 7.65
C HIS A 164 -15.30 -10.06 7.85
N ILE A 165 -15.52 -9.62 9.09
CA ILE A 165 -15.57 -8.19 9.42
C ILE A 165 -14.40 -7.86 10.32
N TYR A 166 -13.56 -6.95 9.85
CA TYR A 166 -12.47 -6.35 10.63
C TYR A 166 -12.91 -5.00 11.19
N THR A 167 -12.56 -4.73 12.44
CA THR A 167 -12.81 -3.45 13.10
C THR A 167 -11.50 -2.96 13.70
N TRP A 168 -11.01 -1.83 13.19
CA TRP A 168 -9.73 -1.24 13.56
C TRP A 168 -9.95 0.15 14.15
N GLU A 169 -9.58 0.34 15.41
CA GLU A 169 -9.60 1.63 16.07
C GLU A 169 -8.35 2.43 15.72
N VAL A 170 -8.49 3.74 15.60
CA VAL A 170 -7.39 4.66 15.25
C VAL A 170 -7.02 5.51 16.46
N PRO A 171 -6.27 4.96 17.45
CA PRO A 171 -5.83 5.72 18.61
C PRO A 171 -4.77 6.76 18.25
N GLU A 172 -4.42 7.65 19.20
CA GLU A 172 -3.41 8.69 19.02
C GLU A 172 -2.08 8.13 18.46
N ARG A 173 -1.65 6.96 18.95
CA ARG A 173 -0.40 6.31 18.49
C ARG A 173 -0.44 5.80 17.04
N ALA A 174 -1.62 5.65 16.45
CA ALA A 174 -1.79 5.26 15.05
C ALA A 174 -1.69 6.45 14.09
N GLY A 175 -1.81 7.66 14.61
CA GLY A 175 -1.70 8.90 13.86
C GLY A 175 -0.31 9.51 13.88
N PRO A 176 -0.16 10.65 13.21
CA PRO A 176 1.09 11.39 13.15
C PRO A 176 1.61 11.82 14.51
N GLY A 177 2.87 11.52 14.81
CA GLY A 177 3.59 12.03 15.97
C GLY A 177 3.98 13.52 15.83
N PRO A 178 4.66 14.09 16.84
CA PRO A 178 4.97 15.53 16.85
C PRO A 178 5.81 16.02 15.67
N ASN A 179 6.67 15.15 15.12
CA ASN A 179 7.59 15.48 14.03
C ASN A 179 7.11 14.99 12.66
N ASP A 180 5.98 14.28 12.63
CA ASP A 180 5.40 13.78 11.38
C ASP A 180 4.57 14.88 10.70
N PRO A 181 4.36 14.80 9.39
CA PRO A 181 3.36 15.57 8.68
C PRO A 181 1.95 15.41 9.26
N SER A 182 0.95 16.12 8.76
CA SER A 182 -0.44 16.04 9.26
C SER A 182 -1.12 14.69 9.01
N SER A 183 -0.54 13.84 8.15
CA SER A 183 -0.99 12.47 7.87
C SER A 183 0.19 11.57 7.62
N ILE A 184 0.04 10.27 7.92
CA ILE A 184 1.01 9.21 7.68
C ILE A 184 0.36 8.01 7.02
N VAL A 185 1.16 7.11 6.50
CA VAL A 185 0.71 5.88 5.83
C VAL A 185 1.01 4.65 6.67
N TRP A 186 0.05 3.69 6.65
CA TRP A 186 0.21 2.34 7.16
C TRP A 186 -0.13 1.34 6.06
N LEU A 187 0.52 0.18 6.08
CA LEU A 187 0.18 -0.96 5.22
C LEU A 187 -1.01 -1.73 5.77
N TYR A 188 -1.72 -2.42 4.89
CA TYR A 188 -2.51 -3.60 5.20
C TYR A 188 -2.24 -4.66 4.13
N HIS A 189 -2.22 -5.93 4.53
CA HIS A 189 -1.92 -7.04 3.61
C HIS A 189 -2.57 -8.35 4.10
N SER A 190 -2.57 -9.38 3.26
CA SER A 190 -2.99 -10.71 3.69
C SER A 190 -1.88 -11.40 4.48
N HIS A 191 -2.25 -12.09 5.55
CA HIS A 191 -1.34 -12.76 6.48
C HIS A 191 -1.76 -14.21 6.78
N ALA A 192 -2.53 -14.85 5.88
CA ALA A 192 -2.88 -16.26 6.02
C ALA A 192 -1.67 -17.16 5.68
N ASP A 193 -0.99 -16.88 4.56
CA ASP A 193 0.35 -17.35 4.20
C ASP A 193 1.07 -16.13 3.65
N GLU A 194 1.64 -15.31 4.55
CA GLU A 194 2.08 -13.95 4.24
C GLU A 194 2.99 -13.87 3.01
N PRO A 195 4.06 -14.66 2.86
CA PRO A 195 4.91 -14.56 1.69
C PRO A 195 4.13 -14.77 0.39
N LYS A 196 3.34 -15.85 0.29
CA LYS A 196 2.59 -16.15 -0.93
C LYS A 196 1.44 -15.17 -1.19
N ASP A 197 0.76 -14.73 -0.13
CA ASP A 197 -0.37 -13.81 -0.25
C ASP A 197 0.08 -12.44 -0.78
N VAL A 198 1.18 -11.92 -0.22
CA VAL A 198 1.79 -10.65 -0.62
C VAL A 198 2.36 -10.75 -2.04
N GLU A 199 3.09 -11.82 -2.35
CA GLU A 199 3.63 -12.04 -3.70
C GLU A 199 2.51 -12.31 -4.72
N SER A 200 1.34 -12.76 -4.29
CA SER A 200 0.15 -12.84 -5.12
C SER A 200 -0.53 -11.48 -5.39
N GLY A 201 -0.21 -10.42 -4.61
CA GLY A 201 -0.66 -9.04 -4.86
C GLY A 201 -1.56 -8.44 -3.77
N LEU A 202 -1.74 -9.13 -2.63
CA LEU A 202 -2.67 -8.72 -1.57
C LEU A 202 -2.02 -7.73 -0.60
N ALA A 203 -1.85 -6.48 -1.04
CA ALA A 203 -1.38 -5.36 -0.25
C ALA A 203 -2.16 -4.08 -0.57
N GLY A 204 -2.24 -3.17 0.41
CA GLY A 204 -2.84 -1.85 0.26
C GLY A 204 -2.41 -0.91 1.38
N VAL A 205 -2.96 0.29 1.42
CA VAL A 205 -2.54 1.32 2.36
C VAL A 205 -3.72 1.97 3.10
N MET A 206 -3.43 2.39 4.33
CA MET A 206 -4.28 3.27 5.13
C MET A 206 -3.58 4.61 5.32
N LEU A 207 -4.29 5.71 5.10
CA LEU A 207 -3.81 7.06 5.36
C LEU A 207 -4.49 7.60 6.60
N ILE A 208 -3.70 7.81 7.66
CA ILE A 208 -4.21 8.28 8.95
C ILE A 208 -3.81 9.74 9.14
N SER A 209 -4.82 10.59 9.28
CA SER A 209 -4.64 12.01 9.52
C SER A 209 -4.71 12.34 11.02
N ARG A 210 -3.99 13.38 11.42
CA ARG A 210 -4.14 13.99 12.74
C ARG A 210 -5.57 14.47 12.93
N LYS A 211 -6.13 14.30 14.12
CA LYS A 211 -7.51 14.69 14.43
C LYS A 211 -7.83 16.12 14.00
N GLY A 212 -8.90 16.30 13.24
CA GLY A 212 -9.41 17.60 12.77
C GLY A 212 -8.62 18.22 11.61
N THR A 213 -7.66 17.48 11.01
CA THR A 213 -6.86 17.98 9.89
C THR A 213 -7.35 17.52 8.53
N ALA A 214 -8.18 16.47 8.45
CA ALA A 214 -8.74 16.03 7.19
C ALA A 214 -9.83 16.99 6.66
N GLY A 215 -9.84 17.16 5.35
CA GLY A 215 -10.90 17.83 4.61
C GLY A 215 -12.08 16.89 4.30
N PRO A 216 -13.10 17.36 3.57
CA PRO A 216 -14.30 16.59 3.28
C PRO A 216 -14.05 15.27 2.51
N THR A 217 -12.96 15.19 1.73
CA THR A 217 -12.57 13.99 0.99
C THR A 217 -11.63 13.07 1.77
N GLY A 218 -11.31 13.41 3.04
CA GLY A 218 -10.32 12.72 3.85
C GLY A 218 -8.87 13.16 3.57
N ARG A 219 -8.62 13.98 2.53
CA ARG A 219 -7.28 14.55 2.28
C ARG A 219 -6.95 15.61 3.35
N PRO A 220 -5.70 15.65 3.85
CA PRO A 220 -5.29 16.69 4.79
C PRO A 220 -5.44 18.11 4.19
N LYS A 221 -5.88 19.05 5.04
CA LYS A 221 -6.13 20.45 4.61
C LYS A 221 -4.88 21.22 4.19
N ASP A 222 -3.72 20.76 4.65
CA ASP A 222 -2.41 21.33 4.33
C ASP A 222 -1.76 20.69 3.09
N VAL A 223 -2.48 19.80 2.38
CA VAL A 223 -2.01 19.08 1.21
C VAL A 223 -2.93 19.35 0.02
N ASP A 224 -2.36 19.74 -1.10
CA ASP A 224 -3.09 19.99 -2.35
C ASP A 224 -3.20 18.72 -3.20
N ARG A 225 -2.20 17.80 -3.09
CA ARG A 225 -2.12 16.57 -3.85
C ARG A 225 -1.43 15.46 -3.07
N GLU A 226 -1.85 14.22 -3.32
CA GLU A 226 -1.28 13.04 -2.67
C GLU A 226 -0.91 11.98 -3.70
N PHE A 227 0.20 11.27 -3.46
CA PHE A 227 0.58 10.08 -4.22
C PHE A 227 0.96 8.95 -3.26
N VAL A 228 0.57 7.73 -3.63
CA VAL A 228 0.98 6.51 -2.95
C VAL A 228 1.82 5.69 -3.90
N THR A 229 3.00 5.28 -3.47
CA THR A 229 3.90 4.45 -4.28
C THR A 229 4.41 3.24 -3.49
N LEU A 230 4.15 2.06 -4.03
CA LEU A 230 4.70 0.80 -3.56
C LEU A 230 5.92 0.43 -4.41
N PHE A 231 7.09 0.40 -3.80
CA PHE A 231 8.30 -0.18 -4.38
C PHE A 231 8.35 -1.64 -3.97
N MET A 232 8.27 -2.54 -4.94
CA MET A 232 8.26 -3.98 -4.67
C MET A 232 8.86 -4.76 -5.85
N ILE A 233 9.74 -5.69 -5.53
CA ILE A 233 10.10 -6.77 -6.45
C ILE A 233 9.17 -7.93 -6.12
N VAL A 234 8.17 -8.14 -6.93
CA VAL A 234 7.24 -9.25 -6.75
C VAL A 234 7.90 -10.54 -7.19
N ASP A 235 8.05 -11.49 -6.29
CA ASP A 235 8.51 -12.84 -6.61
C ASP A 235 7.34 -13.71 -7.08
N GLU A 236 7.10 -13.70 -8.39
CA GLU A 236 6.04 -14.52 -8.98
C GLU A 236 6.29 -16.03 -8.85
N ASN A 237 7.53 -16.45 -8.54
CA ASN A 237 7.83 -17.86 -8.27
C ASN A 237 7.21 -18.31 -6.94
N ASN A 238 6.99 -17.40 -6.01
CA ASN A 238 6.37 -17.66 -4.71
C ASN A 238 4.87 -17.32 -4.66
N SER A 239 4.29 -16.88 -5.79
CA SER A 239 2.85 -16.62 -5.91
C SER A 239 2.03 -17.91 -5.90
N TRP A 240 0.82 -17.88 -5.31
CA TRP A 240 -0.17 -18.95 -5.41
C TRP A 240 -0.48 -19.36 -6.85
N PHE A 241 -0.29 -18.43 -7.79
CA PHE A 241 -0.72 -18.59 -9.19
C PHE A 241 0.41 -19.01 -10.14
N LEU A 242 1.61 -19.33 -9.63
CA LEU A 242 2.74 -19.70 -10.49
C LEU A 242 2.40 -20.80 -11.49
N GLN A 243 1.77 -21.90 -11.04
CA GLN A 243 1.41 -23.00 -11.95
C GLN A 243 0.38 -22.57 -12.99
N HIS A 244 -0.63 -21.82 -12.58
CA HIS A 244 -1.62 -21.25 -13.50
C HIS A 244 -0.95 -20.38 -14.57
N ASN A 245 -0.01 -19.52 -14.16
CA ASN A 245 0.70 -18.62 -15.05
C ASN A 245 1.58 -19.38 -16.05
N ILE A 246 2.26 -20.45 -15.61
CA ILE A 246 3.02 -21.35 -16.50
C ILE A 246 2.09 -21.99 -17.51
N ASP A 247 1.02 -22.64 -17.08
CA ASP A 247 0.10 -23.39 -17.94
C ASP A 247 -0.63 -22.51 -18.95
N THR A 248 -0.89 -21.24 -18.56
CA THR A 248 -1.67 -20.30 -19.40
C THR A 248 -0.81 -19.49 -20.36
N TYR A 249 0.39 -19.08 -19.94
CA TYR A 249 1.14 -18.04 -20.63
C TYR A 249 2.44 -18.52 -21.27
N THR A 250 2.96 -19.73 -20.96
CA THR A 250 4.10 -20.30 -21.67
C THR A 250 3.64 -21.18 -22.83
N SER A 251 4.46 -21.32 -23.88
CA SER A 251 4.13 -22.22 -25.02
C SER A 251 4.64 -23.64 -24.84
N ASP A 252 5.51 -23.90 -23.86
CA ASP A 252 5.93 -25.25 -23.44
C ASP A 252 5.85 -25.40 -21.91
N PRO A 253 4.62 -25.53 -21.35
CA PRO A 253 4.45 -25.63 -19.89
C PRO A 253 5.14 -26.85 -19.28
N LYS A 254 5.20 -27.94 -20.00
CA LYS A 254 5.80 -29.20 -19.52
C LYS A 254 7.32 -29.14 -19.45
N GLY A 255 7.96 -28.40 -20.36
CA GLY A 255 9.40 -28.19 -20.40
C GLY A 255 9.87 -27.08 -19.46
N THR A 256 8.95 -26.32 -18.87
CA THR A 256 9.29 -25.21 -17.98
C THR A 256 9.65 -25.74 -16.60
N ASN A 257 10.93 -25.65 -16.23
CA ASN A 257 11.40 -25.97 -14.89
C ASN A 257 11.20 -24.77 -13.96
N LYS A 258 10.40 -24.96 -12.93
CA LYS A 258 9.90 -23.92 -12.04
C LYS A 258 10.96 -23.24 -11.17
N LEU A 259 12.12 -23.89 -10.96
CA LEU A 259 13.10 -23.49 -9.96
C LEU A 259 14.54 -23.38 -10.50
N GLU A 260 14.80 -23.74 -11.74
CA GLU A 260 16.14 -23.58 -12.30
C GLU A 260 16.34 -22.16 -12.78
N ALA A 261 17.21 -21.43 -12.06
CA ALA A 261 17.92 -20.31 -12.66
C ALA A 261 18.72 -20.86 -13.83
N ASP A 262 18.64 -20.24 -15.02
CA ASP A 262 19.56 -20.55 -16.11
C ASP A 262 20.93 -19.95 -15.76
N PRO A 263 21.91 -20.74 -15.34
CA PRO A 263 23.24 -20.23 -15.03
C PRO A 263 24.06 -19.95 -16.28
N SER A 264 23.51 -20.25 -17.50
CA SER A 264 24.35 -20.44 -18.67
C SER A 264 24.45 -19.24 -19.60
N ASP A 265 23.74 -18.14 -19.39
CA ASP A 265 23.81 -17.09 -20.39
C ASP A 265 25.06 -16.19 -20.28
N GLY A 266 25.87 -16.33 -19.26
CA GLY A 266 27.24 -15.74 -19.12
C GLY A 266 27.42 -14.30 -19.63
N LYS A 267 26.36 -13.69 -20.13
CA LYS A 267 26.30 -12.34 -20.65
C LYS A 267 25.90 -11.44 -19.51
N GLY A 268 26.86 -10.91 -18.81
CA GLY A 268 26.80 -9.91 -17.78
C GLY A 268 25.46 -9.17 -17.64
N ASN A 269 24.46 -9.88 -17.20
CA ASN A 269 23.11 -9.33 -17.05
C ASN A 269 23.04 -8.56 -15.75
N PHE A 270 22.53 -7.36 -15.85
CA PHE A 270 22.21 -6.49 -14.72
C PHE A 270 21.10 -7.04 -13.81
N ASN A 271 20.67 -8.27 -14.01
CA ASN A 271 19.68 -8.92 -13.17
C ASN A 271 20.37 -9.82 -12.14
N ILE A 272 20.36 -9.40 -10.88
CA ILE A 272 20.90 -10.18 -9.75
C ILE A 272 20.23 -11.54 -9.56
N PHE A 273 19.00 -11.70 -10.12
CA PHE A 273 18.24 -12.94 -10.04
C PHE A 273 18.50 -13.90 -11.22
N GLY A 274 19.31 -13.49 -12.21
CA GLY A 274 19.59 -14.27 -13.43
C GLY A 274 18.57 -14.06 -14.54
N SER A 275 18.83 -14.64 -15.70
CA SER A 275 18.00 -14.54 -16.91
C SER A 275 17.13 -15.78 -17.16
N GLY A 276 17.30 -16.84 -16.36
CA GLY A 276 16.52 -18.05 -16.45
C GLY A 276 15.07 -17.84 -16.02
N PHE A 277 14.25 -18.88 -16.14
CA PHE A 277 12.81 -18.82 -15.85
C PHE A 277 12.52 -18.17 -14.49
N SER A 278 13.15 -18.62 -13.40
CA SER A 278 12.90 -18.05 -12.08
C SER A 278 13.40 -16.61 -11.96
N GLY A 279 14.53 -16.28 -12.55
CA GLY A 279 15.11 -14.94 -12.50
C GLY A 279 14.25 -13.89 -13.16
N VAL A 280 13.62 -14.20 -14.29
CA VAL A 280 12.75 -13.26 -15.01
C VAL A 280 11.35 -13.14 -14.39
N ASN A 281 11.01 -13.97 -13.40
CA ASN A 281 9.77 -13.88 -12.66
C ASN A 281 9.85 -12.95 -11.43
N PHE A 282 11.01 -12.34 -11.15
CA PHE A 282 11.12 -11.24 -10.20
C PHE A 282 10.73 -9.93 -10.90
N ARG A 283 9.64 -9.29 -10.44
CA ARG A 283 9.02 -8.13 -11.09
C ARG A 283 9.34 -6.86 -10.33
N SER A 284 10.46 -6.20 -10.70
CA SER A 284 10.87 -4.91 -10.13
C SER A 284 9.90 -3.82 -10.57
N SER A 285 9.00 -3.41 -9.70
CA SER A 285 7.86 -2.56 -10.06
C SER A 285 7.60 -1.40 -9.09
N ILE A 286 6.95 -0.36 -9.58
CA ILE A 286 6.30 0.68 -8.78
C ILE A 286 4.79 0.54 -8.99
N ASN A 287 4.04 0.31 -7.91
CA ASN A 287 2.59 0.08 -7.96
C ASN A 287 2.16 -1.08 -8.89
N GLY A 288 3.04 -2.08 -9.09
CA GLY A 288 2.80 -3.19 -10.02
C GLY A 288 2.99 -2.83 -11.49
N TYR A 289 3.62 -1.69 -11.81
CA TYR A 289 4.01 -1.32 -13.16
C TYR A 289 5.53 -1.33 -13.32
N MET A 290 6.00 -1.78 -14.47
CA MET A 290 7.41 -1.82 -14.85
C MET A 290 7.67 -0.91 -16.06
N PHE A 291 8.90 -0.43 -16.21
CA PHE A 291 9.35 0.36 -17.38
C PHE A 291 8.44 1.56 -17.66
N ALA A 292 8.05 2.31 -16.60
CA ALA A 292 7.18 3.49 -16.67
C ALA A 292 5.84 3.26 -17.40
N ASN A 293 5.25 2.07 -17.26
CA ASN A 293 3.96 1.72 -17.88
C ASN A 293 2.73 2.14 -17.04
N GLY A 294 2.93 2.67 -15.84
CA GLY A 294 1.85 3.19 -15.01
C GLY A 294 1.38 4.58 -15.42
N PRO A 295 0.22 5.04 -14.90
CA PRO A 295 -0.25 6.40 -15.08
C PRO A 295 0.79 7.43 -14.61
N VAL A 296 0.98 8.50 -15.38
CA VAL A 296 1.89 9.60 -15.02
C VAL A 296 1.30 10.38 -13.84
N MET A 297 2.04 10.47 -12.75
CA MET A 297 1.65 11.20 -11.54
C MET A 297 1.80 12.71 -11.77
N THR A 298 0.68 13.43 -12.00
CA THR A 298 0.70 14.82 -12.42
C THR A 298 0.37 15.75 -11.27
N MET A 299 1.18 16.81 -11.11
CA MET A 299 1.05 17.89 -10.14
C MET A 299 1.35 19.23 -10.77
N LYS A 300 1.07 20.34 -10.08
CA LYS A 300 1.41 21.70 -10.53
C LYS A 300 2.56 22.25 -9.71
N LYS A 301 3.34 23.12 -10.35
CA LYS A 301 4.37 23.92 -9.67
C LYS A 301 3.77 24.66 -8.48
N GLY A 302 4.42 24.54 -7.32
CA GLY A 302 4.03 25.20 -6.08
C GLY A 302 2.92 24.52 -5.28
N GLU A 303 2.31 23.42 -5.77
CA GLU A 303 1.39 22.61 -4.96
C GLU A 303 2.12 22.00 -3.76
N ARG A 304 1.41 21.82 -2.64
CA ARG A 304 1.88 21.05 -1.49
C ARG A 304 1.53 19.60 -1.74
N VAL A 305 2.52 18.82 -2.16
CA VAL A 305 2.37 17.42 -2.56
C VAL A 305 2.89 16.51 -1.47
N ARG A 306 2.10 15.52 -1.07
CA ARG A 306 2.52 14.49 -0.12
C ARG A 306 2.67 13.16 -0.82
N TRP A 307 3.82 12.53 -0.62
CA TRP A 307 4.13 11.20 -1.11
C TRP A 307 4.13 10.23 0.07
N TYR A 308 3.37 9.16 -0.08
CA TYR A 308 3.37 8.03 0.82
C TYR A 308 4.09 6.88 0.12
N VAL A 309 5.29 6.61 0.55
CA VAL A 309 6.17 5.62 -0.07
C VAL A 309 6.21 4.39 0.82
N VAL A 310 5.85 3.25 0.27
CA VAL A 310 5.79 2.00 1.02
C VAL A 310 6.53 0.90 0.28
N THR A 311 6.98 -0.10 1.03
CA THR A 311 7.54 -1.34 0.49
C THR A 311 7.01 -2.52 1.28
N ILE A 312 6.89 -3.67 0.63
CA ILE A 312 6.56 -4.95 1.24
C ILE A 312 7.23 -6.06 0.42
N GLY A 313 7.36 -7.26 0.96
CA GLY A 313 8.02 -8.40 0.33
C GLY A 313 9.33 -8.77 1.02
N GLU A 314 9.89 -9.90 0.68
CA GLU A 314 11.05 -10.47 1.37
C GLU A 314 12.36 -9.73 1.08
N GLY A 315 13.07 -9.33 2.15
CA GLY A 315 14.49 -8.96 2.12
C GLY A 315 14.88 -7.77 1.23
N GLN A 316 13.89 -6.96 0.82
CA GLN A 316 14.11 -5.90 -0.15
C GLN A 316 14.41 -4.58 0.50
N ILE A 317 15.34 -3.86 -0.09
CA ILE A 317 15.61 -2.47 0.20
C ILE A 317 15.53 -1.66 -1.09
N HIS A 318 14.97 -0.45 -0.99
CA HIS A 318 14.82 0.43 -2.12
C HIS A 318 15.31 1.83 -1.78
N THR A 319 15.66 2.57 -2.82
CA THR A 319 16.09 3.96 -2.72
C THR A 319 15.29 4.82 -3.70
N PRO A 320 14.00 5.09 -3.39
CA PRO A 320 13.17 5.99 -4.19
C PRO A 320 13.85 7.32 -4.44
N HIS A 321 13.98 7.72 -5.72
CA HIS A 321 14.65 8.94 -6.17
C HIS A 321 13.76 9.75 -7.11
N TRP A 322 13.64 11.04 -6.84
CA TRP A 322 12.91 12.02 -7.66
C TRP A 322 13.89 12.85 -8.47
N HIS A 323 13.83 12.79 -9.80
CA HIS A 323 14.59 13.69 -10.66
C HIS A 323 13.99 15.11 -10.63
N GLY A 324 14.81 16.14 -10.74
CA GLY A 324 14.40 17.53 -10.92
C GLY A 324 13.79 18.22 -9.70
N ASN A 325 13.32 17.49 -8.68
CA ASN A 325 12.69 18.07 -7.49
C ASN A 325 13.19 17.38 -6.22
N VAL A 326 12.97 18.02 -5.07
CA VAL A 326 13.39 17.51 -3.76
C VAL A 326 12.20 17.32 -2.84
N VAL A 327 12.35 16.40 -1.89
CA VAL A 327 11.37 16.13 -0.82
C VAL A 327 11.91 16.52 0.55
N LEU A 328 11.01 16.68 1.51
CA LEU A 328 11.31 16.83 2.92
C LEU A 328 11.02 15.50 3.63
N GLN A 329 12.07 14.81 4.06
CA GLN A 329 11.98 13.64 4.93
C GLN A 329 12.38 14.03 6.35
N SER A 330 11.45 13.97 7.30
CA SER A 330 11.69 14.33 8.71
C SER A 330 12.39 15.70 8.87
N GLY A 331 11.98 16.69 8.08
CA GLY A 331 12.51 18.06 8.08
C GLY A 331 13.84 18.25 7.33
N LYS A 332 14.40 17.21 6.71
CA LYS A 332 15.62 17.28 5.88
C LYS A 332 15.28 17.24 4.40
N ARG A 333 15.92 18.09 3.61
CA ARG A 333 15.83 18.03 2.14
C ARG A 333 16.67 16.87 1.62
N THR A 334 16.08 16.10 0.72
CA THR A 334 16.73 15.05 -0.05
C THR A 334 15.99 14.88 -1.37
N ASP A 335 16.60 14.22 -2.34
CA ASP A 335 15.99 13.77 -3.58
C ASP A 335 15.94 12.23 -3.66
N VAL A 336 16.54 11.56 -2.66
CA VAL A 336 16.51 10.10 -2.50
C VAL A 336 16.25 9.74 -1.05
N ILE A 337 15.41 8.74 -0.81
CA ILE A 337 15.18 8.19 0.54
C ILE A 337 15.60 6.73 0.58
N PHE A 338 15.83 6.19 1.77
CA PHE A 338 16.10 4.77 1.99
C PHE A 338 14.88 4.14 2.65
N ILE A 339 14.42 2.98 2.13
CA ILE A 339 13.26 2.27 2.66
C ILE A 339 13.49 0.75 2.57
N GLY A 340 13.35 0.05 3.69
CA GLY A 340 13.48 -1.42 3.79
C GLY A 340 12.13 -2.13 3.77
N SER A 341 12.17 -3.46 3.77
CA SER A 341 10.95 -4.29 3.70
C SER A 341 9.95 -3.92 4.81
N ALA A 342 8.68 -3.82 4.45
CA ALA A 342 7.55 -3.42 5.30
C ALA A 342 7.72 -2.04 5.98
N GLN A 343 8.60 -1.19 5.46
CA GLN A 343 8.71 0.20 5.90
C GLN A 343 7.76 1.12 5.12
N MET A 344 7.43 2.21 5.78
CA MET A 344 6.50 3.21 5.27
C MET A 344 7.06 4.60 5.59
N GLU A 345 7.16 5.44 4.56
CA GLU A 345 7.66 6.81 4.67
C GLU A 345 6.64 7.80 4.14
N THR A 346 6.54 8.94 4.82
CA THR A 346 5.74 10.07 4.35
C THR A 346 6.66 11.25 4.13
N VAL A 347 6.68 11.77 2.92
CA VAL A 347 7.54 12.92 2.54
C VAL A 347 6.73 13.97 1.81
N ASP A 348 7.06 15.23 2.04
CA ASP A 348 6.40 16.37 1.42
C ASP A 348 7.29 17.01 0.33
N MET A 349 6.66 17.44 -0.76
CA MET A 349 7.29 18.14 -1.88
C MET A 349 6.53 19.42 -2.20
N VAL A 350 7.26 20.48 -2.50
CA VAL A 350 6.73 21.64 -3.20
C VAL A 350 7.50 21.73 -4.51
N PRO A 351 6.94 21.20 -5.61
CA PRO A 351 7.64 21.14 -6.88
C PRO A 351 7.88 22.54 -7.43
N ASP A 352 9.10 22.82 -7.86
CA ASP A 352 9.52 24.12 -8.37
C ASP A 352 10.11 24.05 -9.79
N ASP A 353 10.39 22.85 -10.29
CA ASP A 353 10.93 22.61 -11.62
C ASP A 353 9.91 21.92 -12.54
N PRO A 354 9.23 22.66 -13.44
CA PRO A 354 8.28 22.12 -14.40
C PRO A 354 8.96 21.17 -15.40
N GLY A 355 8.29 20.05 -15.70
CA GLY A 355 8.78 19.05 -16.64
C GLY A 355 8.16 17.68 -16.39
N THR A 356 8.54 16.72 -17.22
CA THR A 356 8.27 15.29 -16.99
C THR A 356 9.55 14.65 -16.50
N TRP A 357 9.50 14.06 -15.32
CA TRP A 357 10.65 13.62 -14.56
C TRP A 357 10.57 12.13 -14.28
N MET A 358 11.72 11.49 -14.20
CA MET A 358 11.85 10.10 -13.78
C MET A 358 11.69 9.98 -12.26
N TYR A 359 11.00 8.93 -11.82
CA TYR A 359 10.90 8.48 -10.45
C TYR A 359 11.24 7.00 -10.40
N HIS A 360 12.28 6.60 -9.67
CA HIS A 360 12.80 5.24 -9.74
C HIS A 360 13.52 4.80 -8.47
N CYS A 361 13.77 3.51 -8.33
CA CYS A 361 14.73 3.00 -7.36
C CYS A 361 16.15 3.28 -7.85
N HIS A 362 17.02 3.84 -6.98
CA HIS A 362 18.41 4.14 -7.32
C HIS A 362 19.37 2.95 -7.11
N PHE A 363 18.84 1.74 -6.85
CA PHE A 363 19.58 0.51 -7.09
C PHE A 363 19.53 0.19 -8.58
N ASP A 364 20.69 0.15 -9.23
CA ASP A 364 20.80 -0.01 -10.69
C ASP A 364 20.12 -1.29 -11.19
N GLU A 365 20.25 -2.39 -10.45
CA GLU A 365 19.62 -3.66 -10.80
C GLU A 365 18.09 -3.57 -10.79
N HIS A 366 17.50 -2.89 -9.79
CA HIS A 366 16.05 -2.71 -9.70
C HIS A 366 15.53 -1.78 -10.79
N MET A 367 16.25 -0.67 -11.04
CA MET A 367 15.92 0.28 -12.10
C MET A 367 15.98 -0.39 -13.46
N ASN A 368 17.08 -1.08 -13.77
CA ASN A 368 17.26 -1.76 -15.04
C ASN A 368 16.25 -2.91 -15.26
N ALA A 369 15.79 -3.55 -14.17
CA ALA A 369 14.72 -4.55 -14.22
C ALA A 369 13.30 -3.94 -14.30
N GLY A 370 13.17 -2.60 -14.37
CA GLY A 370 11.90 -1.92 -14.66
C GLY A 370 11.30 -1.11 -13.52
N MET A 371 11.97 -0.97 -12.36
CA MET A 371 11.45 -0.20 -11.21
C MET A 371 11.58 1.31 -11.43
N MET A 372 10.77 1.82 -12.36
CA MET A 372 10.73 3.20 -12.77
C MET A 372 9.31 3.64 -13.14
N ALA A 373 9.01 4.91 -12.91
CA ALA A 373 7.77 5.59 -13.25
C ALA A 373 8.05 7.02 -13.73
N LEU A 374 7.03 7.70 -14.21
CA LEU A 374 7.08 9.10 -14.56
C LEU A 374 6.20 9.92 -13.64
N TYR A 375 6.68 11.12 -13.30
CA TYR A 375 5.83 12.18 -12.76
C TYR A 375 6.00 13.47 -13.55
N LYS A 376 4.96 14.30 -13.56
CA LYS A 376 4.91 15.55 -14.33
C LYS A 376 4.59 16.71 -13.41
N VAL A 377 5.40 17.76 -13.51
CA VAL A 377 5.14 19.06 -12.91
C VAL A 377 4.68 20.03 -14.00
N GLU A 378 3.42 20.43 -13.94
CA GLU A 378 2.87 21.46 -14.82
C GLU A 378 3.23 22.86 -14.31
N PRO A 379 3.39 23.84 -15.21
CA PRO A 379 3.67 25.24 -14.82
C PRO A 379 2.67 25.84 -13.86
#